data_eff05e8c0bbcab0f16598d28c98a36ba
#
_entry.id   eff05e8c0bbcab0f16598d28c98a36ba
#
_cell.length_a   1.000
_cell.length_b   1.000
_cell.length_c   1.000
_cell.angle_alpha   90.00
_cell.angle_beta   90.00
_cell.angle_gamma   90.00
#
_symmetry.space_group_name_H-M   'P 1'
#
loop_
_entity.id
_entity.type
_entity.pdbx_description
1 polymer ?
#
loop_
_entity_poly.entity_id
_entity_poly.type
_entity_poly.pdbx_seq_one_letter_code
_entity_poly.pdbx_strand_id
1 'polypeptide(L)'
;MKLTRGGEYGIRGVLYLAQQENGKVNMLSAIAKAQDVPPRFLAKIFQALAKAGIVKSHRGAKGGFSLARPAEEVTIKDVIEAIEGPIYLNVCLMGPGECSRDKICPMHKVWEEAQEKMMGVLSRANFADLAKAERQAHLRVSS
;
A
#
# COMPACT_ATOMS: atom_id res chain seq x y z
N MET A 1 5.64 8.31 -12.01
CA MET A 1 5.74 7.48 -10.79
C MET A 1 5.96 6.01 -11.16
N LYS A 2 6.83 5.35 -10.46
CA LYS A 2 7.03 3.91 -10.57
C LYS A 2 6.97 3.30 -9.17
N LEU A 3 6.13 2.29 -8.98
CA LEU A 3 6.00 1.62 -7.70
C LEU A 3 7.28 0.83 -7.38
N THR A 4 7.84 1.02 -6.20
CA THR A 4 9.03 0.26 -5.77
C THR A 4 8.63 -1.14 -5.33
N ARG A 5 9.63 -2.03 -5.18
CA ARG A 5 9.38 -3.37 -4.62
C ARG A 5 8.80 -3.29 -3.21
N GLY A 6 9.28 -2.32 -2.42
CA GLY A 6 8.74 -2.09 -1.08
C GLY A 6 7.24 -1.80 -1.12
N GLY A 7 6.82 -0.94 -2.03
CA GLY A 7 5.40 -0.62 -2.24
C GLY A 7 4.59 -1.84 -2.66
N GLU A 8 5.09 -2.63 -3.60
CA GLU A 8 4.44 -3.87 -4.02
C GLU A 8 4.30 -4.86 -2.87
N TYR A 9 5.39 -5.09 -2.14
CA TYR A 9 5.39 -6.02 -1.01
C TYR A 9 4.46 -5.55 0.11
N GLY A 10 4.41 -4.24 0.34
CA GLY A 10 3.49 -3.66 1.32
C GLY A 10 2.03 -3.90 0.95
N ILE A 11 1.68 -3.70 -0.31
CA ILE A 11 0.34 -3.95 -0.82
C ILE A 11 -0.01 -5.43 -0.65
N ARG A 12 0.89 -6.34 -1.03
CA ARG A 12 0.67 -7.78 -0.87
C ARG A 12 0.48 -8.17 0.60
N GLY A 13 1.30 -7.61 1.49
CA GLY A 13 1.23 -7.89 2.92
C GLY A 13 -0.07 -7.43 3.54
N VAL A 14 -0.51 -6.21 3.23
CA VAL A 14 -1.78 -5.68 3.73
C VAL A 14 -2.96 -6.44 3.14
N LEU A 15 -2.88 -6.82 1.86
CA LEU A 15 -3.92 -7.64 1.21
C LEU A 15 -4.07 -8.99 1.92
N TYR A 16 -2.95 -9.62 2.28
CA TYR A 16 -2.98 -10.86 3.06
C TYR A 16 -3.71 -10.67 4.39
N LEU A 17 -3.38 -9.60 5.13
CA LEU A 17 -4.05 -9.32 6.41
C LEU A 17 -5.55 -9.05 6.22
N ALA A 18 -5.92 -8.38 5.14
CA ALA A 18 -7.32 -8.09 4.83
C ALA A 18 -8.14 -9.34 4.53
N GLN A 19 -7.47 -10.42 4.12
CA GLN A 19 -8.13 -11.71 3.83
C GLN A 19 -8.30 -12.57 5.08
N GLN A 20 -7.66 -12.22 6.18
CA GLN A 20 -7.75 -12.96 7.43
C GLN A 20 -8.95 -12.48 8.25
N GLU A 21 -9.29 -13.21 9.30
CA GLU A 21 -10.32 -12.80 10.24
C GLU A 21 -9.96 -11.46 10.86
N ASN A 22 -10.96 -10.61 11.08
CA ASN A 22 -10.76 -9.29 11.63
C ASN A 22 -10.04 -9.35 12.98
N GLY A 23 -8.92 -8.63 13.08
CA GLY A 23 -8.11 -8.57 14.30
C GLY A 23 -7.20 -9.77 14.53
N LYS A 24 -7.19 -10.76 13.64
CA LYS A 24 -6.32 -11.92 13.77
C LYS A 24 -4.85 -11.51 13.63
N VAL A 25 -4.01 -11.98 14.57
CA VAL A 25 -2.57 -11.76 14.53
C VAL A 25 -1.93 -12.80 13.63
N ASN A 26 -1.14 -12.36 12.67
CA ASN A 26 -0.43 -13.24 11.74
C ASN A 26 1.06 -13.05 11.89
N MET A 27 1.79 -14.16 12.01
CA MET A 27 3.25 -14.13 12.11
C MET A 27 3.85 -13.59 10.81
N LEU A 28 4.89 -12.77 10.94
CA LEU A 28 5.57 -12.19 9.78
C LEU A 28 6.06 -13.27 8.82
N SER A 29 6.59 -14.38 9.35
CA SER A 29 7.06 -15.52 8.55
C SER A 29 5.93 -16.13 7.71
N ALA A 30 4.73 -16.22 8.26
CA ALA A 30 3.57 -16.75 7.55
C ALA A 30 3.16 -15.84 6.40
N ILE A 31 3.15 -14.53 6.64
CA ILE A 31 2.83 -13.52 5.60
C ILE A 31 3.88 -13.58 4.49
N ALA A 32 5.16 -13.59 4.86
CA ALA A 32 6.27 -13.63 3.92
C ALA A 32 6.20 -14.87 3.02
N LYS A 33 5.92 -16.02 3.61
CA LYS A 33 5.80 -17.28 2.87
C LYS A 33 4.60 -17.25 1.92
N ALA A 34 3.45 -16.81 2.41
CA ALA A 34 2.21 -16.77 1.62
C ALA A 34 2.33 -15.83 0.42
N GLN A 35 3.05 -14.73 0.56
CA GLN A 35 3.19 -13.71 -0.47
C GLN A 35 4.51 -13.80 -1.25
N ASP A 36 5.32 -14.80 -0.96
CA ASP A 36 6.64 -15.00 -1.58
C ASP A 36 7.50 -13.74 -1.51
N VAL A 37 7.65 -13.22 -0.30
CA VAL A 37 8.44 -12.01 -0.01
C VAL A 37 9.54 -12.37 0.98
N PRO A 38 10.80 -11.90 0.77
CA PRO A 38 11.86 -12.14 1.76
C PRO A 38 11.49 -11.54 3.12
N PRO A 39 11.57 -12.33 4.23
CA PRO A 39 11.16 -11.85 5.56
C PRO A 39 11.86 -10.57 6.02
N ARG A 40 13.12 -10.38 5.66
CA ARG A 40 13.89 -9.17 6.02
C ARG A 40 13.25 -7.90 5.45
N PHE A 41 12.87 -7.96 4.19
CA PHE A 41 12.23 -6.82 3.53
C PHE A 41 10.85 -6.56 4.12
N LEU A 42 10.09 -7.62 4.34
CA LEU A 42 8.73 -7.49 4.89
C LEU A 42 8.76 -6.90 6.30
N ALA A 43 9.75 -7.25 7.12
CA ALA A 43 9.90 -6.69 8.46
C ALA A 43 10.03 -5.17 8.43
N LYS A 44 10.87 -4.63 7.56
CA LYS A 44 11.06 -3.18 7.40
C LYS A 44 9.80 -2.50 6.90
N ILE A 45 9.14 -3.11 5.93
CA ILE A 45 7.90 -2.60 5.35
C ILE A 45 6.82 -2.53 6.41
N PHE A 46 6.66 -3.57 7.20
CA PHE A 46 5.65 -3.62 8.25
C PHE A 46 5.94 -2.67 9.40
N GLN A 47 7.20 -2.36 9.67
CA GLN A 47 7.55 -1.30 10.63
C GLN A 47 7.06 0.05 10.13
N ALA A 48 7.24 0.35 8.85
CA ALA A 48 6.73 1.58 8.25
C ALA A 48 5.19 1.63 8.28
N LEU A 49 4.53 0.52 7.99
CA LEU A 49 3.08 0.43 8.05
C LEU A 49 2.55 0.60 9.47
N ALA A 50 3.25 0.05 10.46
CA ALA A 50 2.89 0.19 11.87
C ALA A 50 3.03 1.65 12.34
N LYS A 51 4.11 2.31 11.91
CA LYS A 51 4.36 3.72 12.21
C LYS A 51 3.26 4.61 11.63
N ALA A 52 2.72 4.24 10.47
CA ALA A 52 1.63 4.97 9.82
C ALA A 52 0.25 4.61 10.38
N GLY A 53 0.16 3.67 11.32
CA GLY A 53 -1.11 3.27 11.93
C GLY A 53 -1.97 2.35 11.08
N ILE A 54 -1.39 1.72 10.05
CA ILE A 54 -2.11 0.80 9.16
C ILE A 54 -2.14 -0.61 9.74
N VAL A 55 -1.03 -1.06 10.32
CA VAL A 55 -0.94 -2.34 10.99
C VAL A 55 -0.54 -2.15 12.44
N LYS A 56 -0.79 -3.16 13.26
CA LYS A 56 -0.43 -3.19 14.67
C LYS A 56 0.51 -4.36 14.92
N SER A 57 1.63 -4.09 15.59
CA SER A 57 2.61 -5.09 15.97
C SER A 57 2.22 -5.75 17.30
N HIS A 58 2.38 -7.04 17.38
CA HIS A 58 2.15 -7.84 18.61
C HIS A 58 3.42 -8.59 18.97
N ARG A 59 3.86 -8.43 20.21
CA ARG A 59 5.07 -9.07 20.72
C ARG A 59 4.81 -10.49 21.25
N GLY A 60 5.88 -11.27 21.39
CA GLY A 60 5.87 -12.59 22.00
C GLY A 60 6.00 -13.73 21.00
N ALA A 61 6.00 -14.96 21.51
CA ALA A 61 6.18 -16.17 20.70
C ALA A 61 5.06 -16.37 19.67
N LYS A 62 3.86 -15.87 19.97
CA LYS A 62 2.71 -15.90 19.06
C LYS A 62 2.44 -14.51 18.48
N GLY A 63 3.45 -13.67 18.48
CA GLY A 63 3.36 -12.31 17.96
C GLY A 63 3.31 -12.26 16.43
N GLY A 64 3.18 -11.05 15.92
CA GLY A 64 3.11 -10.79 14.50
C GLY A 64 2.40 -9.48 14.24
N PHE A 65 1.56 -9.46 13.23
CA PHE A 65 0.87 -8.24 12.82
C PHE A 65 -0.62 -8.49 12.56
N SER A 66 -1.42 -7.46 12.82
CA SER A 66 -2.82 -7.41 12.47
C SER A 66 -3.12 -6.04 11.87
N LEU A 67 -4.27 -5.90 11.20
CA LEU A 67 -4.70 -4.58 10.75
C LEU A 67 -5.05 -3.73 11.97
N ALA A 68 -4.58 -2.47 11.99
CA ALA A 68 -4.88 -1.52 13.05
C ALA A 68 -6.22 -0.81 12.81
N ARG A 69 -6.71 -0.84 11.57
CA ARG A 69 -7.96 -0.23 11.14
C ARG A 69 -8.76 -1.22 10.31
N PRO A 70 -10.11 -1.06 10.20
CA PRO A 70 -10.89 -1.90 9.30
C PRO A 70 -10.35 -1.84 7.87
N ALA A 71 -10.35 -2.97 7.17
CA ALA A 71 -9.83 -3.04 5.79
C ALA A 71 -10.54 -2.06 4.84
N GLU A 72 -11.81 -1.75 5.10
CA GLU A 72 -12.61 -0.78 4.34
C GLU A 72 -12.01 0.63 4.41
N GLU A 73 -11.28 0.94 5.48
CA GLU A 73 -10.69 2.26 5.72
C GLU A 73 -9.24 2.36 5.28
N VAL A 74 -8.65 1.28 4.78
CA VAL A 74 -7.26 1.26 4.31
C VAL A 74 -7.24 1.22 2.80
N THR A 75 -6.62 2.24 2.18
CA THR A 75 -6.58 2.36 0.72
C THR A 75 -5.17 2.08 0.17
N ILE A 76 -5.10 1.83 -1.13
CA ILE A 76 -3.82 1.67 -1.84
C ILE A 76 -2.94 2.91 -1.62
N LYS A 77 -3.54 4.10 -1.69
CA LYS A 77 -2.83 5.36 -1.42
C LYS A 77 -2.16 5.35 -0.04
N ASP A 78 -2.91 4.95 1.00
CA ASP A 78 -2.40 4.91 2.37
C ASP A 78 -1.15 4.04 2.48
N VAL A 79 -1.19 2.87 1.89
CA VAL A 79 -0.07 1.90 1.95
C VAL A 79 1.14 2.42 1.19
N ILE A 80 0.96 2.92 -0.02
CA ILE A 80 2.06 3.45 -0.81
C ILE A 80 2.72 4.64 -0.11
N GLU A 81 1.93 5.58 0.40
CA GLU A 81 2.47 6.76 1.10
C GLU A 81 3.17 6.40 2.40
N ALA A 82 2.72 5.36 3.09
CA ALA A 82 3.38 4.89 4.32
C ALA A 82 4.78 4.35 4.06
N ILE A 83 5.00 3.76 2.89
CA ILE A 83 6.26 3.11 2.54
C ILE A 83 7.17 4.02 1.74
N GLU A 84 6.64 4.71 0.75
CA GLU A 84 7.42 5.52 -0.20
C GLU A 84 7.33 7.02 0.05
N GLY A 85 6.45 7.46 0.95
CA GLY A 85 6.17 8.87 1.14
C GLY A 85 5.16 9.40 0.12
N PRO A 86 4.96 10.74 0.07
CA PRO A 86 3.97 11.33 -0.82
C PRO A 86 4.15 10.93 -2.27
N ILE A 87 3.05 10.68 -2.95
CA ILE A 87 3.04 10.22 -4.33
C ILE A 87 3.03 11.41 -5.29
N TYR A 88 4.04 11.45 -6.17
CA TYR A 88 4.13 12.47 -7.21
C TYR A 88 4.39 11.83 -8.56
N LEU A 89 3.58 12.18 -9.54
CA LEU A 89 3.72 11.67 -10.90
C LEU A 89 4.98 12.21 -11.57
N ASN A 90 5.35 13.46 -11.26
CA ASN A 90 6.51 14.12 -11.85
C ASN A 90 7.10 15.16 -10.88
N VAL A 91 8.35 15.53 -11.10
CA VAL A 91 9.11 16.46 -10.25
C VAL A 91 8.40 17.80 -10.06
N CYS A 92 7.80 18.33 -11.10
CA CYS A 92 7.12 19.63 -11.05
C CYS A 92 5.92 19.67 -10.10
N LEU A 93 5.42 18.50 -9.69
CA LEU A 93 4.29 18.38 -8.76
C LEU A 93 4.75 18.28 -7.29
N MET A 94 6.05 18.16 -7.05
CA MET A 94 6.61 18.05 -5.69
C MET A 94 6.55 19.38 -4.93
N GLY A 95 6.48 20.49 -5.65
CA GLY A 95 6.35 21.81 -5.06
C GLY A 95 6.86 22.91 -5.98
N PRO A 96 6.53 24.19 -5.66
CA PRO A 96 7.04 25.33 -6.44
C PRO A 96 8.58 25.36 -6.44
N GLY A 97 9.16 25.51 -7.62
CA GLY A 97 10.62 25.59 -7.78
C GLY A 97 11.35 24.26 -7.87
N GLU A 98 10.68 23.13 -7.66
CA GLU A 98 11.29 21.80 -7.79
C GLU A 98 11.67 21.49 -9.24
N CYS A 99 10.94 22.07 -10.19
CA CYS A 99 11.30 22.04 -11.61
C CYS A 99 11.55 23.47 -12.08
N SER A 100 12.68 23.70 -12.75
CA SER A 100 13.06 25.04 -13.23
C SER A 100 12.05 25.64 -14.23
N ARG A 101 11.22 24.81 -14.83
CA ARG A 101 10.26 25.20 -15.86
C ARG A 101 8.80 25.20 -15.40
N ASP A 102 8.54 25.00 -14.11
CA ASP A 102 7.19 24.82 -13.57
C ASP A 102 6.23 25.98 -13.88
N LYS A 103 6.76 27.20 -13.93
CA LYS A 103 5.96 28.43 -14.18
C LYS A 103 5.59 28.65 -15.63
N ILE A 104 6.35 28.05 -16.55
CA ILE A 104 6.19 28.32 -17.99
C ILE A 104 5.88 27.05 -18.81
N CYS A 105 6.00 25.88 -18.20
CA CYS A 105 5.82 24.61 -18.90
C CYS A 105 4.34 24.31 -19.09
N PRO A 106 3.86 24.19 -20.34
CA PRO A 106 2.46 23.87 -20.58
C PRO A 106 2.07 22.46 -20.13
N MET A 107 3.07 21.58 -19.93
CA MET A 107 2.84 20.22 -19.47
C MET A 107 2.49 20.15 -18.00
N HIS A 108 2.78 21.17 -17.20
CA HIS A 108 2.51 21.17 -15.77
C HIS A 108 1.04 20.89 -15.46
N LYS A 109 0.13 21.55 -16.16
CA LYS A 109 -1.32 21.35 -15.97
C LYS A 109 -1.75 19.93 -16.35
N VAL A 110 -1.14 19.36 -17.37
CA VAL A 110 -1.42 17.98 -17.80
C VAL A 110 -1.04 17.00 -16.72
N TRP A 111 0.16 17.15 -16.16
CA TRP A 111 0.65 16.30 -15.07
C TRP A 111 -0.19 16.47 -13.80
N GLU A 112 -0.58 17.70 -13.50
CA GLU A 112 -1.44 18.01 -12.35
C GLU A 112 -2.79 17.30 -12.46
N GLU A 113 -3.44 17.37 -13.63
CA GLU A 113 -4.71 16.69 -13.87
C GLU A 113 -4.56 15.16 -13.79
N ALA A 114 -3.50 14.61 -14.40
CA ALA A 114 -3.23 13.17 -14.34
C ALA A 114 -2.98 12.71 -12.91
N GLN A 115 -2.23 13.50 -12.14
CA GLN A 115 -1.98 13.24 -10.72
C GLN A 115 -3.28 13.19 -9.93
N GLU A 116 -4.14 14.17 -10.12
CA GLU A 116 -5.42 14.27 -9.43
C GLU A 116 -6.29 13.04 -9.70
N LYS A 117 -6.39 12.62 -10.95
CA LYS A 117 -7.17 11.44 -11.34
C LYS A 117 -6.57 10.16 -10.78
N MET A 118 -5.25 10.02 -10.84
CA MET A 118 -4.55 8.87 -10.27
C MET A 118 -4.80 8.78 -8.77
N MET A 119 -4.63 9.88 -8.04
CA MET A 119 -4.85 9.91 -6.60
C MET A 119 -6.30 9.62 -6.25
N GLY A 120 -7.25 10.07 -7.06
CA GLY A 120 -8.66 9.74 -6.87
C GLY A 120 -8.92 8.25 -6.93
N VAL A 121 -8.32 7.55 -7.90
CA VAL A 121 -8.45 6.10 -8.03
C VAL A 121 -7.80 5.39 -6.84
N LEU A 122 -6.57 5.76 -6.49
CA LEU A 122 -5.83 5.12 -5.40
C LEU A 122 -6.48 5.35 -4.04
N SER A 123 -7.14 6.49 -3.85
CA SER A 123 -7.86 6.82 -2.61
C SER A 123 -9.17 6.06 -2.43
N ARG A 124 -9.76 5.56 -3.53
CA ARG A 124 -11.00 4.80 -3.48
C ARG A 124 -10.79 3.30 -3.40
N ALA A 125 -9.60 2.83 -3.77
CA ALA A 125 -9.30 1.40 -3.78
C ALA A 125 -8.97 0.93 -2.36
N ASN A 126 -9.94 0.40 -1.65
CA ASN A 126 -9.75 -0.10 -0.29
C ASN A 126 -9.46 -1.61 -0.28
N PHE A 127 -8.82 -2.07 0.79
CA PHE A 127 -8.36 -3.45 0.88
C PHE A 127 -9.47 -4.47 1.16
N ALA A 128 -10.62 -4.05 1.68
CA ALA A 128 -11.76 -4.95 1.83
C ALA A 128 -12.27 -5.38 0.45
N ASP A 129 -12.45 -4.43 -0.46
CA ASP A 129 -12.90 -4.72 -1.82
C ASP A 129 -11.85 -5.51 -2.60
N LEU A 130 -10.57 -5.19 -2.42
CA LEU A 130 -9.47 -5.90 -3.08
C LEU A 130 -9.36 -7.34 -2.60
N ALA A 131 -9.51 -7.58 -1.31
CA ALA A 131 -9.49 -8.93 -0.74
C ALA A 131 -10.66 -9.76 -1.28
N LYS A 132 -11.83 -9.16 -1.39
CA LYS A 132 -13.01 -9.81 -1.95
C LYS A 132 -12.80 -10.14 -3.43
N ALA A 133 -12.25 -9.20 -4.20
CA ALA A 133 -11.97 -9.40 -5.62
C ALA A 133 -10.96 -10.54 -5.84
N GLU A 134 -9.92 -10.62 -4.99
CA GLU A 134 -8.92 -11.67 -5.09
C GLU A 134 -9.53 -13.05 -4.79
N ARG A 135 -10.36 -13.16 -3.76
CA ARG A 135 -11.05 -14.41 -3.44
C ARG A 135 -11.94 -14.88 -4.59
N GLN A 136 -12.66 -13.96 -5.23
CA GLN A 136 -13.50 -14.28 -6.39
C GLN A 136 -12.66 -14.72 -7.58
N ALA A 137 -11.49 -14.10 -7.79
CA ALA A 137 -10.56 -14.49 -8.85
C ALA A 137 -10.04 -15.92 -8.65
N HIS A 138 -9.68 -16.27 -7.41
CA HIS A 138 -9.23 -17.62 -7.07
C HIS A 138 -10.31 -18.67 -7.32
N LEU A 139 -11.56 -18.38 -6.98
CA LEU A 139 -12.68 -19.27 -7.22
C LEU A 139 -12.89 -19.53 -8.72
N ARG A 140 -12.75 -18.50 -9.55
CA ARG A 140 -12.87 -18.62 -11.02
C ARG A 140 -11.75 -19.46 -11.63
N VAL A 141 -10.53 -19.31 -11.09
CA VAL A 141 -9.37 -20.07 -11.59
C VAL A 141 -9.45 -21.55 -11.17
N SER A 142 -10.05 -21.83 -10.00
CA SER A 142 -10.16 -23.17 -9.43
C SER A 142 -11.31 -23.99 -10.03
N SER A 143 -12.24 -23.35 -10.74
CA SER A 143 -13.42 -24.02 -11.32
C SER A 143 -13.19 -24.48 -12.75
#